data_3ed004abf3e0ae24f6fd5a89cb28d2a9
#
_entry.id   3ed004abf3e0ae24f6fd5a89cb28d2a9
#
_cell.length_a   1.000
_cell.length_b   1.000
_cell.length_c   1.000
_cell.angle_alpha   90.00
_cell.angle_beta   90.00
_cell.angle_gamma   90.00
#
_symmetry.space_group_name_H-M   'P 1'
#
loop_
_entity.id
_entity.type
_entity.pdbx_description
1 polymer ?
#
loop_
_entity_poly.entity_id
_entity_poly.type
_entity_poly.pdbx_seq_one_letter_code
_entity_poly.pdbx_strand_id
1 'polypeptide(L)'
;MKKRYYIILAFVLIIISLVYNIAVGNRYVMETDLTDYSGDVGSLIVTIENDENTSDREIIRIADTQTSDGKLFVVLESVSSGKAWVDITEKNDPDILLGTYKVFVHQSGIITESDFFGRSTGGWIVPVAIIIFLAALITGLLVHIIKESKRDLYQYKNVRNIGFVIFIIFFFVEQLLMLRNLNDGIIGSVNLLLESASSFSVIVLPVAFITFILVTISNIKLMRNEGPGWKNMLGCILGIMVCLGTIFPSVLGDFLQQTTLVDVHNQNGTDLYIEMFVENIVVAITAYLECVLMGTIILSTKAAKRIPAFDKDYILILGCQIKKDGTLTNLLKGRADRAIEFAKMQEEASGKDIVFIPSGGKGDDEIISEAEAIRNYLVETGIDESCILVENKSANTFENLRNSMELIRKDGKADDPKIAFSTTNYHVFRSGVFASQQGIRADGIGAKTKRYFWINAFIREFIAALVSEWKIHFAIIISWIVLITMMIGIVYFSNNL
;
A
#
# COMPACT_ATOMS: atom_id res chain seq x y z
N MET A 1 27.56 -9.81 1.55
CA MET A 1 27.00 -8.80 0.61
C MET A 1 25.66 -8.19 1.05
N LYS A 2 24.73 -8.93 1.65
CA LYS A 2 23.34 -8.48 1.90
C LYS A 2 23.16 -7.42 2.99
N LYS A 3 23.97 -7.40 4.05
CA LYS A 3 23.92 -6.33 5.08
C LYS A 3 24.26 -4.95 4.52
N ARG A 4 25.11 -4.87 3.49
CA ARG A 4 25.51 -3.60 2.85
C ARG A 4 24.37 -2.92 2.10
N TYR A 5 23.45 -3.67 1.45
CA TYR A 5 22.32 -3.07 0.73
C TYR A 5 21.33 -2.34 1.65
N TYR A 6 21.12 -2.84 2.86
CA TYR A 6 20.19 -2.21 3.82
C TYR A 6 20.78 -0.94 4.44
N ILE A 7 22.09 -0.97 4.71
CA ILE A 7 22.82 0.22 5.14
C ILE A 7 22.80 1.27 4.03
N ILE A 8 23.00 0.86 2.78
CA ILE A 8 22.92 1.76 1.62
C ILE A 8 21.51 2.32 1.46
N LEU A 9 20.45 1.52 1.60
CA LEU A 9 19.06 2.00 1.49
C LEU A 9 18.72 2.99 2.60
N ALA A 10 19.06 2.68 3.86
CA ALA A 10 18.89 3.60 4.98
C ALA A 10 19.68 4.90 4.76
N PHE A 11 20.92 4.79 4.27
CA PHE A 11 21.78 5.94 3.97
C PHE A 11 21.21 6.77 2.80
N VAL A 12 20.65 6.13 1.77
CA VAL A 12 19.98 6.81 0.64
C VAL A 12 18.71 7.54 1.12
N LEU A 13 17.91 6.93 1.99
CA LEU A 13 16.72 7.60 2.57
C LEU A 13 17.12 8.80 3.44
N ILE A 14 18.19 8.67 4.23
CA ILE A 14 18.74 9.78 5.02
C ILE A 14 19.29 10.88 4.11
N ILE A 15 20.00 10.53 3.02
CA ILE A 15 20.52 11.51 2.05
C ILE A 15 19.37 12.21 1.32
N ILE A 16 18.32 11.48 0.89
CA ILE A 16 17.13 12.07 0.28
C ILE A 16 16.47 13.04 1.24
N SER A 17 16.34 12.68 2.52
CA SER A 17 15.84 13.56 3.57
C SER A 17 16.71 14.82 3.73
N LEU A 18 18.03 14.66 3.79
CA LEU A 18 18.98 15.78 3.90
C LEU A 18 18.97 16.67 2.66
N VAL A 19 19.02 16.09 1.46
CA VAL A 19 18.98 16.83 0.18
C VAL A 19 17.65 17.56 0.03
N TYR A 20 16.54 16.95 0.39
CA TYR A 20 15.24 17.59 0.41
C TYR A 20 15.21 18.77 1.39
N ASN A 21 15.69 18.57 2.62
CA ASN A 21 15.79 19.67 3.61
C ASN A 21 16.69 20.81 3.13
N ILE A 22 17.81 20.52 2.45
CA ILE A 22 18.70 21.53 1.87
C ILE A 22 18.01 22.24 0.69
N ALA A 23 17.33 21.51 -0.18
CA ALA A 23 16.69 22.08 -1.38
C ALA A 23 15.42 22.90 -1.06
N VAL A 24 14.70 22.54 0.00
CA VAL A 24 13.41 23.16 0.38
C VAL A 24 13.53 24.03 1.62
N GLY A 25 14.54 23.81 2.46
CA GLY A 25 14.74 24.46 3.74
C GLY A 25 15.03 25.97 3.69
N ASN A 26 15.32 26.52 2.51
CA ASN A 26 15.64 27.96 2.34
C ASN A 26 14.40 28.86 2.32
N ARG A 27 13.20 28.31 2.22
CA ARG A 27 11.97 29.09 2.16
C ARG A 27 10.98 28.64 3.22
N TYR A 28 10.32 29.62 3.82
CA TYR A 28 9.29 29.43 4.84
C TYR A 28 8.08 30.27 4.46
N VAL A 29 6.89 29.72 4.54
CA VAL A 29 5.63 30.45 4.30
C VAL A 29 5.00 30.73 5.65
N MET A 30 4.97 31.99 6.03
CA MET A 30 4.27 32.47 7.22
C MET A 30 2.83 32.81 6.82
N GLU A 31 1.88 32.36 7.58
CA GLU A 31 0.46 32.62 7.39
C GLU A 31 -0.05 33.52 8.53
N THR A 32 -0.74 34.60 8.16
CA THR A 32 -1.39 35.51 9.11
C THR A 32 -2.86 35.61 8.79
N ASP A 33 -3.70 35.35 9.77
CA ASP A 33 -5.15 35.47 9.63
C ASP A 33 -5.54 36.96 9.71
N LEU A 34 -6.25 37.43 8.68
CA LEU A 34 -6.73 38.79 8.54
C LEU A 34 -8.26 38.89 8.56
N THR A 35 -8.95 37.83 9.00
CA THR A 35 -10.43 37.80 8.99
C THR A 35 -11.05 38.92 9.82
N ASP A 36 -10.39 39.35 10.88
CA ASP A 36 -10.83 40.45 11.76
C ASP A 36 -10.32 41.83 11.29
N TYR A 37 -9.50 41.88 10.23
CA TYR A 37 -8.96 43.13 9.70
C TYR A 37 -9.94 43.74 8.68
N SER A 38 -10.42 44.96 9.02
CA SER A 38 -11.38 45.70 8.19
C SER A 38 -10.76 46.69 7.21
N GLY A 39 -9.43 46.80 7.20
CA GLY A 39 -8.67 47.68 6.31
C GLY A 39 -8.40 47.09 4.91
N ASP A 40 -7.72 47.89 4.06
CA ASP A 40 -7.27 47.42 2.76
C ASP A 40 -6.02 46.55 2.88
N VAL A 41 -6.14 45.28 2.55
CA VAL A 41 -5.04 44.30 2.60
C VAL A 41 -3.87 44.71 1.69
N GLY A 42 -4.15 45.45 0.60
CA GLY A 42 -3.13 46.00 -0.31
C GLY A 42 -2.29 47.12 0.33
N SER A 43 -2.72 47.65 1.49
CA SER A 43 -2.02 48.65 2.27
C SER A 43 -1.10 48.09 3.36
N LEU A 44 -0.98 46.76 3.48
CA LEU A 44 -0.10 46.16 4.47
C LEU A 44 1.35 46.18 4.06
N ILE A 45 2.23 46.47 5.01
CA ILE A 45 3.69 46.39 4.87
C ILE A 45 4.22 45.32 5.79
N VAL A 46 5.06 44.46 5.24
CA VAL A 46 5.81 43.45 6.00
C VAL A 46 7.24 43.95 6.14
N THR A 47 7.70 44.13 7.35
CA THR A 47 9.06 44.58 7.68
C THR A 47 9.81 43.49 8.43
N ILE A 48 11.14 43.48 8.27
CA ILE A 48 12.03 42.53 8.94
C ILE A 48 12.92 43.30 9.90
N GLU A 49 12.93 42.89 11.15
CA GLU A 49 13.83 43.40 12.16
C GLU A 49 14.79 42.29 12.63
N ASN A 50 16.10 42.53 12.51
CA ASN A 50 17.12 41.57 12.95
C ASN A 50 17.44 41.75 14.43
N ASP A 51 17.90 40.66 15.11
CA ASP A 51 18.35 40.71 16.50
C ASP A 51 19.49 41.74 16.67
N GLU A 52 19.44 42.53 17.75
CA GLU A 52 20.47 43.57 18.06
C GLU A 52 21.90 43.02 18.02
N ASN A 53 22.10 41.74 18.32
CA ASN A 53 23.40 41.08 18.28
C ASN A 53 23.84 40.66 16.86
N THR A 54 22.97 40.78 15.85
CA THR A 54 23.22 40.38 14.46
C THR A 54 22.85 41.50 13.46
N SER A 55 22.82 42.76 13.91
CA SER A 55 22.34 43.92 13.14
C SER A 55 23.01 44.13 11.79
N ASP A 56 24.24 43.64 11.60
CA ASP A 56 25.01 43.84 10.36
C ASP A 56 24.81 42.73 9.32
N ARG A 57 23.95 41.72 9.59
CA ARG A 57 23.73 40.60 8.68
C ARG A 57 22.26 40.40 8.37
N GLU A 58 21.94 40.32 7.10
CA GLU A 58 20.62 39.89 6.66
C GLU A 58 20.40 38.42 7.07
N ILE A 59 19.38 38.13 7.87
CA ILE A 59 19.07 36.79 8.37
C ILE A 59 18.03 36.15 7.47
N ILE A 60 16.98 36.88 7.12
CA ILE A 60 15.89 36.46 6.24
C ILE A 60 15.58 37.58 5.27
N ARG A 61 15.00 37.25 4.13
CA ARG A 61 14.37 38.20 3.21
C ARG A 61 12.99 37.78 2.81
N ILE A 62 12.13 38.71 2.46
CA ILE A 62 10.83 38.47 1.90
C ILE A 62 11.01 38.10 0.42
N ALA A 63 10.64 36.86 0.06
CA ALA A 63 10.73 36.40 -1.33
C ALA A 63 9.44 36.69 -2.09
N ASP A 64 8.27 36.62 -1.43
CA ASP A 64 6.96 36.89 -2.01
C ASP A 64 5.93 37.18 -0.92
N THR A 65 4.85 37.88 -1.29
CA THR A 65 3.68 38.12 -0.42
C THR A 65 2.41 37.89 -1.23
N GLN A 66 1.53 37.06 -0.73
CA GLN A 66 0.25 36.74 -1.40
C GLN A 66 -0.89 36.83 -0.40
N THR A 67 -2.06 37.23 -0.86
CA THR A 67 -3.28 37.29 -0.07
C THR A 67 -4.34 36.40 -0.69
N SER A 68 -4.94 35.51 0.08
CA SER A 68 -6.04 34.65 -0.34
C SER A 68 -6.93 34.33 0.85
N ASP A 69 -8.24 34.34 0.62
CA ASP A 69 -9.25 33.92 1.60
C ASP A 69 -9.15 34.59 2.99
N GLY A 70 -8.84 35.90 3.00
CA GLY A 70 -8.70 36.67 4.25
C GLY A 70 -7.40 36.38 5.02
N LYS A 71 -6.44 35.71 4.40
CA LYS A 71 -5.14 35.41 4.98
C LYS A 71 -4.00 36.04 4.17
N LEU A 72 -2.97 36.47 4.88
CA LEU A 72 -1.72 36.96 4.28
C LEU A 72 -0.66 35.84 4.37
N PHE A 73 -0.12 35.49 3.25
CA PHE A 73 0.99 34.54 3.12
C PHE A 73 2.27 35.32 2.80
N VAL A 74 3.27 35.22 3.68
CA VAL A 74 4.58 35.82 3.49
C VAL A 74 5.60 34.73 3.28
N VAL A 75 6.23 34.70 2.10
CA VAL A 75 7.30 33.75 1.79
C VAL A 75 8.61 34.32 2.22
N LEU A 76 9.21 33.75 3.25
CA LEU A 76 10.52 34.11 3.77
C LEU A 76 11.59 33.19 3.15
N GLU A 77 12.75 33.75 2.81
CA GLU A 77 13.93 33.02 2.37
C GLU A 77 15.09 33.24 3.34
N SER A 78 15.75 32.16 3.76
CA SER A 78 16.88 32.27 4.68
C SER A 78 18.14 32.74 3.96
N VAL A 79 18.85 33.68 4.60
CA VAL A 79 20.10 34.24 4.11
C VAL A 79 21.26 33.81 5.01
N SER A 80 21.14 34.00 6.31
CA SER A 80 22.12 33.58 7.30
C SER A 80 21.47 33.07 8.58
N SER A 81 22.21 32.31 9.38
CA SER A 81 21.68 31.80 10.66
C SER A 81 21.56 32.92 11.71
N GLY A 82 20.44 32.93 12.44
CA GLY A 82 20.17 33.94 13.46
C GLY A 82 18.68 34.02 13.82
N LYS A 83 18.32 35.13 14.47
CA LYS A 83 16.95 35.46 14.86
C LYS A 83 16.50 36.71 14.14
N ALA A 84 15.26 36.72 13.68
CA ALA A 84 14.63 37.90 13.10
C ALA A 84 13.18 37.98 13.53
N TRP A 85 12.62 39.17 13.48
CA TRP A 85 11.20 39.43 13.68
C TRP A 85 10.60 39.88 12.35
N VAL A 86 9.39 39.46 12.08
CA VAL A 86 8.60 39.85 10.92
C VAL A 86 7.39 40.61 11.46
N ASP A 87 7.35 41.90 11.21
CA ASP A 87 6.26 42.76 11.63
C ASP A 87 5.35 43.08 10.45
N ILE A 88 4.05 42.97 10.70
CA ILE A 88 3.00 43.30 9.73
C ILE A 88 2.30 44.56 10.23
N THR A 89 2.48 45.66 9.49
CA THR A 89 1.94 46.99 9.86
C THR A 89 1.12 47.57 8.70
N GLU A 90 0.30 48.56 9.01
CA GLU A 90 -0.44 49.30 7.99
C GLU A 90 0.44 50.44 7.39
N LYS A 91 0.45 50.56 6.05
CA LYS A 91 1.26 51.58 5.36
C LYS A 91 0.94 53.00 5.75
N ASN A 92 -0.33 53.28 6.03
CA ASN A 92 -0.81 54.62 6.33
C ASN A 92 -0.69 54.97 7.83
N ASP A 93 -0.50 53.96 8.67
CA ASP A 93 -0.31 54.14 10.12
C ASP A 93 0.62 53.01 10.64
N PRO A 94 1.94 53.21 10.62
CA PRO A 94 2.91 52.19 11.03
C PRO A 94 2.83 51.84 12.51
N ASP A 95 2.11 52.64 13.33
CA ASP A 95 1.88 52.35 14.74
C ASP A 95 0.80 51.25 14.92
N ILE A 96 0.02 50.97 13.87
CA ILE A 96 -0.93 49.83 13.87
C ILE A 96 -0.19 48.54 13.53
N LEU A 97 0.22 47.81 14.57
CA LEU A 97 0.86 46.52 14.49
C LEU A 97 -0.20 45.40 14.44
N LEU A 98 -0.33 44.73 13.32
CA LEU A 98 -1.27 43.62 13.14
C LEU A 98 -0.72 42.28 13.65
N GLY A 99 0.62 42.13 13.64
CA GLY A 99 1.26 40.97 14.20
C GLY A 99 2.79 41.06 14.14
N THR A 100 3.44 40.48 15.15
CA THR A 100 4.89 40.28 15.20
C THR A 100 5.19 38.79 15.29
N TYR A 101 5.96 38.31 14.34
CA TYR A 101 6.35 36.91 14.26
C TYR A 101 7.84 36.77 14.43
N LYS A 102 8.24 36.00 15.43
CA LYS A 102 9.64 35.70 15.68
C LYS A 102 10.06 34.47 14.88
N VAL A 103 11.08 34.60 14.08
CA VAL A 103 11.63 33.50 13.26
C VAL A 103 13.09 33.23 13.59
N PHE A 104 13.47 31.97 13.51
CA PHE A 104 14.83 31.49 13.75
C PHE A 104 15.34 30.82 12.49
N VAL A 105 16.51 31.23 12.01
CA VAL A 105 17.22 30.56 10.93
C VAL A 105 18.35 29.73 11.52
N HIS A 106 18.25 28.41 11.36
CA HIS A 106 19.26 27.48 11.84
C HIS A 106 20.49 27.46 10.90
N GLN A 107 21.61 26.89 11.37
CA GLN A 107 22.82 26.77 10.54
C GLN A 107 22.60 25.94 9.26
N SER A 108 21.55 25.11 9.24
CA SER A 108 21.12 24.36 8.04
C SER A 108 20.35 25.19 7.01
N GLY A 109 20.05 26.47 7.29
CA GLY A 109 19.21 27.33 6.48
C GLY A 109 17.70 27.12 6.71
N ILE A 110 17.29 26.24 7.60
CA ILE A 110 15.88 25.99 7.93
C ILE A 110 15.37 27.16 8.78
N ILE A 111 14.21 27.70 8.39
CA ILE A 111 13.50 28.74 9.14
C ILE A 111 12.43 28.07 10.00
N THR A 112 12.35 28.48 11.28
CA THR A 112 11.32 28.03 12.23
C THR A 112 10.83 29.22 13.06
N GLU A 113 9.61 29.17 13.58
CA GLU A 113 9.05 30.18 14.47
C GLU A 113 9.48 29.98 15.94
N SER A 114 10.10 28.86 16.26
CA SER A 114 10.53 28.55 17.62
C SER A 114 12.03 28.32 17.72
N ASP A 115 12.61 28.76 18.81
CA ASP A 115 13.99 28.45 19.17
C ASP A 115 14.13 26.94 19.39
N PHE A 116 15.29 26.36 19.01
CA PHE A 116 15.60 24.95 19.24
C PHE A 116 15.40 24.49 20.69
N PHE A 117 15.67 25.37 21.64
CA PHE A 117 15.47 25.20 23.06
C PHE A 117 14.29 25.99 23.62
N GLY A 118 13.49 26.62 22.76
CA GLY A 118 12.32 27.40 23.14
C GLY A 118 11.14 26.54 23.59
N ARG A 119 10.04 27.20 23.95
CA ARG A 119 8.85 26.58 24.57
C ARG A 119 8.22 25.43 23.81
N SER A 120 8.51 25.26 22.52
CA SER A 120 8.12 24.09 21.76
C SER A 120 9.33 23.19 21.48
N THR A 121 9.84 22.55 22.51
CA THR A 121 10.80 21.43 22.40
C THR A 121 10.31 20.30 21.47
N GLY A 122 9.05 20.38 21.01
CA GLY A 122 8.45 19.47 20.06
C GLY A 122 8.55 19.88 18.58
N GLY A 123 8.89 21.13 18.25
CA GLY A 123 8.80 21.66 16.89
C GLY A 123 9.37 20.71 15.82
N TRP A 124 10.66 20.73 15.55
CA TRP A 124 11.27 19.86 14.55
C TRP A 124 11.89 18.57 15.10
N ILE A 125 12.18 18.48 16.44
CA ILE A 125 12.78 17.25 17.02
C ILE A 125 11.83 16.08 16.87
N VAL A 126 10.54 16.26 17.15
CA VAL A 126 9.53 15.21 17.08
C VAL A 126 9.34 14.70 15.64
N PRO A 127 9.12 15.55 14.62
CA PRO A 127 9.05 15.09 13.24
C PRO A 127 10.32 14.42 12.74
N VAL A 128 11.50 14.95 13.06
CA VAL A 128 12.78 14.30 12.69
C VAL A 128 12.91 12.94 13.38
N ALA A 129 12.55 12.83 14.66
CA ALA A 129 12.54 11.54 15.37
C ALA A 129 11.56 10.55 14.74
N ILE A 130 10.36 11.01 14.33
CA ILE A 130 9.37 10.19 13.61
C ILE A 130 9.95 9.71 12.28
N ILE A 131 10.58 10.58 11.50
CA ILE A 131 11.19 10.23 10.20
C ILE A 131 12.30 9.19 10.38
N ILE A 132 13.18 9.38 11.37
CA ILE A 132 14.23 8.40 11.67
C ILE A 132 13.63 7.07 12.10
N PHE A 133 12.62 7.09 12.95
CA PHE A 133 11.89 5.90 13.38
C PHE A 133 11.23 5.18 12.19
N LEU A 134 10.52 5.91 11.33
CA LEU A 134 9.88 5.35 10.14
C LEU A 134 10.90 4.75 9.17
N ALA A 135 12.03 5.44 8.92
CA ALA A 135 13.11 4.92 8.07
C ALA A 135 13.69 3.61 8.63
N ALA A 136 13.92 3.54 9.95
CA ALA A 136 14.38 2.34 10.62
C ALA A 136 13.34 1.21 10.54
N LEU A 137 12.07 1.53 10.74
CA LEU A 137 10.95 0.58 10.67
C LEU A 137 10.81 0.02 9.24
N ILE A 138 10.80 0.87 8.20
CA ILE A 138 10.76 0.46 6.79
C ILE A 138 11.93 -0.48 6.49
N THR A 139 13.14 -0.11 6.90
CA THR A 139 14.34 -0.91 6.67
C THR A 139 14.22 -2.27 7.36
N GLY A 140 13.82 -2.30 8.63
CA GLY A 140 13.61 -3.53 9.39
C GLY A 140 12.57 -4.45 8.77
N LEU A 141 11.43 -3.90 8.35
CA LEU A 141 10.35 -4.65 7.69
C LEU A 141 10.77 -5.18 6.32
N LEU A 142 11.46 -4.40 5.50
CA LEU A 142 11.99 -4.86 4.20
C LEU A 142 12.98 -6.02 4.39
N VAL A 143 13.87 -5.92 5.37
CA VAL A 143 14.80 -7.02 5.73
C VAL A 143 14.03 -8.28 6.12
N HIS A 144 13.01 -8.12 6.97
CA HIS A 144 12.16 -9.22 7.43
C HIS A 144 11.44 -9.88 6.25
N ILE A 145 10.76 -9.08 5.39
CA ILE A 145 10.03 -9.56 4.21
C ILE A 145 10.96 -10.32 3.26
N ILE A 146 12.18 -9.80 3.01
CA ILE A 146 13.14 -10.47 2.11
C ILE A 146 13.59 -11.81 2.70
N LYS A 147 13.85 -11.87 4.01
CA LYS A 147 14.22 -13.11 4.67
C LYS A 147 13.09 -14.14 4.64
N GLU A 148 11.88 -13.73 5.02
CA GLU A 148 10.70 -14.60 5.03
C GLU A 148 10.31 -15.06 3.62
N SER A 149 10.30 -14.16 2.62
CA SER A 149 10.02 -14.52 1.22
C SER A 149 11.04 -15.50 0.61
N LYS A 150 12.26 -15.57 1.16
CA LYS A 150 13.26 -16.57 0.75
C LYS A 150 13.05 -17.91 1.43
N ARG A 151 12.57 -17.89 2.68
CA ARG A 151 12.26 -19.07 3.45
C ARG A 151 10.98 -19.73 2.95
N ASP A 152 9.93 -18.94 2.83
CA ASP A 152 8.63 -19.36 2.33
C ASP A 152 7.91 -18.16 1.68
N LEU A 153 7.81 -18.19 0.34
CA LEU A 153 7.15 -17.14 -0.41
C LEU A 153 5.63 -17.17 -0.20
N TYR A 154 5.08 -18.36 0.03
CA TYR A 154 3.66 -18.65 -0.03
C TYR A 154 2.97 -18.51 1.33
N GLN A 155 3.00 -17.31 1.90
CA GLN A 155 2.31 -16.99 3.16
C GLN A 155 1.56 -15.68 3.07
N TYR A 156 0.29 -15.64 3.49
CA TYR A 156 -0.51 -14.40 3.49
C TYR A 156 0.08 -13.31 4.38
N LYS A 157 0.81 -13.66 5.47
CA LYS A 157 1.55 -12.67 6.26
C LYS A 157 2.51 -11.81 5.43
N ASN A 158 3.08 -12.37 4.34
CA ASN A 158 3.96 -11.62 3.45
C ASN A 158 3.16 -10.58 2.64
N VAL A 159 1.92 -10.89 2.23
CA VAL A 159 1.01 -9.93 1.58
C VAL A 159 0.75 -8.76 2.50
N ARG A 160 0.32 -9.01 3.73
CA ARG A 160 0.05 -8.01 4.74
C ARG A 160 1.28 -7.15 5.06
N ASN A 161 2.43 -7.79 5.26
CA ASN A 161 3.67 -7.08 5.57
C ASN A 161 4.12 -6.16 4.41
N ILE A 162 3.95 -6.57 3.15
CA ILE A 162 4.23 -5.71 1.99
C ILE A 162 3.24 -4.55 1.95
N GLY A 163 1.94 -4.81 2.14
CA GLY A 163 0.93 -3.76 2.22
C GLY A 163 1.26 -2.75 3.32
N PHE A 164 1.65 -3.23 4.49
CA PHE A 164 2.04 -2.37 5.61
C PHE A 164 3.28 -1.52 5.31
N VAL A 165 4.29 -2.10 4.64
CA VAL A 165 5.48 -1.34 4.21
C VAL A 165 5.11 -0.26 3.20
N ILE A 166 4.22 -0.54 2.24
CA ILE A 166 3.76 0.44 1.26
C ILE A 166 3.09 1.62 1.99
N PHE A 167 2.21 1.34 2.94
CA PHE A 167 1.54 2.35 3.75
C PHE A 167 2.54 3.20 4.54
N ILE A 168 3.52 2.57 5.22
CA ILE A 168 4.54 3.30 5.98
C ILE A 168 5.45 4.14 5.07
N ILE A 169 5.82 3.64 3.88
CA ILE A 169 6.62 4.40 2.90
C ILE A 169 5.84 5.65 2.48
N PHE A 170 4.55 5.52 2.20
CA PHE A 170 3.71 6.65 1.87
C PHE A 170 3.72 7.68 3.00
N PHE A 171 3.42 7.23 4.21
CA PHE A 171 3.42 8.07 5.41
C PHE A 171 4.80 8.73 5.67
N PHE A 172 5.89 8.00 5.45
CA PHE A 172 7.25 8.53 5.53
C PHE A 172 7.48 9.67 4.52
N VAL A 173 7.02 9.49 3.28
CA VAL A 173 7.15 10.52 2.24
C VAL A 173 6.35 11.77 2.61
N GLU A 174 5.14 11.61 3.14
CA GLU A 174 4.34 12.74 3.61
C GLU A 174 5.03 13.48 4.75
N GLN A 175 5.53 12.78 5.76
CA GLN A 175 6.28 13.41 6.84
C GLN A 175 7.50 14.18 6.33
N LEU A 176 8.17 13.69 5.27
CA LEU A 176 9.25 14.42 4.61
C LEU A 176 8.75 15.70 3.92
N LEU A 177 7.63 15.64 3.22
CA LEU A 177 7.05 16.78 2.51
C LEU A 177 6.56 17.86 3.49
N MET A 178 6.06 17.43 4.65
CA MET A 178 5.50 18.31 5.68
C MET A 178 6.55 18.90 6.65
N LEU A 179 7.83 18.47 6.60
CA LEU A 179 8.91 19.08 7.40
C LEU A 179 9.04 20.60 7.21
N ARG A 180 8.41 21.13 6.18
CA ARG A 180 8.40 22.56 5.87
C ARG A 180 7.49 23.40 6.76
N ASN A 181 6.46 22.78 7.39
CA ASN A 181 5.39 23.48 8.12
C ASN A 181 5.39 23.13 9.62
N LEU A 182 6.55 23.08 10.27
CA LEU A 182 6.73 22.55 11.63
C LEU A 182 6.47 23.56 12.74
N ASN A 183 5.34 24.28 12.71
CA ASN A 183 5.12 25.36 13.66
C ASN A 183 4.55 24.92 15.02
N ASP A 184 3.81 23.79 15.09
CA ASP A 184 2.91 23.54 16.21
C ASP A 184 3.31 22.40 17.16
N GLY A 185 4.57 22.03 17.22
CA GLY A 185 5.08 21.05 18.18
C GLY A 185 4.43 19.67 18.06
N ILE A 186 4.05 19.07 19.19
CA ILE A 186 3.41 17.74 19.23
C ILE A 186 2.03 17.76 18.57
N ILE A 187 1.26 18.84 18.73
CA ILE A 187 -0.10 18.97 18.21
C ILE A 187 -0.08 19.08 16.70
N GLY A 188 0.82 19.91 16.14
CA GLY A 188 1.03 19.96 14.70
C GLY A 188 1.43 18.61 14.14
N SER A 189 2.29 17.86 14.83
CA SER A 189 2.65 16.49 14.40
C SER A 189 1.44 15.53 14.41
N VAL A 190 0.53 15.66 15.37
CA VAL A 190 -0.70 14.85 15.44
C VAL A 190 -1.69 15.26 14.36
N ASN A 191 -1.88 16.56 14.14
CA ASN A 191 -2.72 17.06 13.03
C ASN A 191 -2.18 16.60 11.68
N LEU A 192 -0.87 16.70 11.46
CA LEU A 192 -0.23 16.17 10.25
C LEU A 192 -0.46 14.66 10.06
N LEU A 193 -0.45 13.89 11.15
CA LEU A 193 -0.76 12.47 11.09
C LEU A 193 -2.21 12.21 10.67
N LEU A 194 -3.14 13.03 11.13
CA LEU A 194 -4.55 12.95 10.74
C LEU A 194 -4.76 13.42 9.29
N GLU A 195 -4.14 14.53 8.88
CA GLU A 195 -4.21 15.05 7.51
C GLU A 195 -3.53 14.12 6.50
N SER A 196 -2.51 13.36 6.90
CA SER A 196 -1.84 12.37 6.06
C SER A 196 -2.79 11.31 5.50
N ALA A 197 -3.85 10.98 6.24
CA ALA A 197 -4.83 10.03 5.77
C ALA A 197 -5.67 10.61 4.60
N SER A 198 -6.06 11.89 4.68
CA SER A 198 -6.81 12.57 3.61
C SER A 198 -5.94 12.77 2.36
N SER A 199 -4.68 13.21 2.54
CA SER A 199 -3.73 13.37 1.44
C SER A 199 -3.46 12.06 0.71
N PHE A 200 -3.40 10.94 1.42
CA PHE A 200 -3.29 9.60 0.80
C PHE A 200 -4.47 9.35 -0.13
N SER A 201 -5.70 9.61 0.31
CA SER A 201 -6.89 9.38 -0.51
C SER A 201 -6.88 10.24 -1.78
N VAL A 202 -6.46 11.50 -1.70
CA VAL A 202 -6.34 12.39 -2.86
C VAL A 202 -5.31 11.88 -3.87
N ILE A 203 -4.15 11.38 -3.42
CA ILE A 203 -3.10 10.85 -4.30
C ILE A 203 -3.53 9.51 -4.91
N VAL A 204 -4.24 8.67 -4.15
CA VAL A 204 -4.68 7.34 -4.60
C VAL A 204 -5.93 7.42 -5.48
N LEU A 205 -6.76 8.46 -5.35
CA LEU A 205 -8.00 8.63 -6.12
C LEU A 205 -7.84 8.45 -7.64
N PRO A 206 -6.87 9.08 -8.33
CA PRO A 206 -6.66 8.84 -9.77
C PRO A 206 -6.32 7.39 -10.08
N VAL A 207 -5.52 6.72 -9.23
CA VAL A 207 -5.14 5.32 -9.40
C VAL A 207 -6.35 4.41 -9.15
N ALA A 208 -7.13 4.68 -8.12
CA ALA A 208 -8.37 3.98 -7.81
C ALA A 208 -9.37 4.10 -8.96
N PHE A 209 -9.55 5.30 -9.51
CA PHE A 209 -10.44 5.57 -10.62
C PHE A 209 -10.01 4.86 -11.91
N ILE A 210 -8.73 4.92 -12.28
CA ILE A 210 -8.18 4.16 -13.42
C ILE A 210 -8.37 2.66 -13.20
N THR A 211 -8.11 2.17 -12.00
CA THR A 211 -8.30 0.77 -11.65
C THR A 211 -9.77 0.37 -11.79
N PHE A 212 -10.70 1.19 -11.31
CA PHE A 212 -12.14 0.97 -11.46
C PHE A 212 -12.55 0.88 -12.94
N ILE A 213 -12.08 1.78 -13.80
CA ILE A 213 -12.35 1.74 -15.25
C ILE A 213 -11.81 0.45 -15.86
N LEU A 214 -10.55 0.09 -15.57
CA LEU A 214 -9.92 -1.12 -16.12
C LEU A 214 -10.65 -2.40 -15.66
N VAL A 215 -11.04 -2.45 -14.38
CA VAL A 215 -11.79 -3.56 -13.82
C VAL A 215 -13.17 -3.66 -14.45
N THR A 216 -13.88 -2.55 -14.64
CA THR A 216 -15.19 -2.51 -15.27
C THR A 216 -15.13 -2.99 -16.73
N ILE A 217 -14.18 -2.50 -17.52
CA ILE A 217 -13.96 -2.96 -18.90
C ILE A 217 -13.65 -4.47 -18.92
N SER A 218 -12.80 -4.94 -18.01
CA SER A 218 -12.45 -6.35 -17.88
C SER A 218 -13.67 -7.21 -17.53
N ASN A 219 -14.51 -6.76 -16.63
CA ASN A 219 -15.73 -7.47 -16.22
C ASN A 219 -16.78 -7.51 -17.35
N ILE A 220 -16.99 -6.41 -18.06
CA ILE A 220 -17.87 -6.40 -19.24
C ILE A 220 -17.38 -7.43 -20.27
N LYS A 221 -16.09 -7.48 -20.52
CA LYS A 221 -15.51 -8.45 -21.46
C LYS A 221 -15.64 -9.89 -20.96
N LEU A 222 -15.48 -10.11 -19.65
CA LEU A 222 -15.68 -11.41 -19.03
C LEU A 222 -17.14 -11.88 -19.15
N MET A 223 -18.10 -11.02 -18.81
CA MET A 223 -19.54 -11.34 -18.93
C MET A 223 -19.97 -11.65 -20.37
N ARG A 224 -19.38 -10.95 -21.35
CA ARG A 224 -19.65 -11.24 -22.78
C ARG A 224 -19.13 -12.59 -23.23
N ASN A 225 -17.99 -13.06 -22.68
CA ASN A 225 -17.34 -14.30 -23.11
C ASN A 225 -17.76 -15.54 -22.29
N GLU A 226 -18.07 -15.36 -21.00
CA GLU A 226 -18.31 -16.45 -20.04
C GLU A 226 -19.76 -16.44 -19.50
N GLY A 227 -20.58 -15.48 -19.94
CA GLY A 227 -21.94 -15.32 -19.49
C GLY A 227 -22.11 -14.41 -18.26
N PRO A 228 -23.31 -13.87 -18.05
CA PRO A 228 -23.63 -13.03 -16.92
C PRO A 228 -23.72 -13.86 -15.63
N GLY A 229 -22.96 -13.51 -14.61
CA GLY A 229 -22.98 -14.13 -13.30
C GLY A 229 -22.47 -13.16 -12.22
N TRP A 230 -23.05 -13.23 -11.01
CA TRP A 230 -22.66 -12.34 -9.93
C TRP A 230 -21.15 -12.47 -9.58
N LYS A 231 -20.57 -13.66 -9.72
CA LYS A 231 -19.13 -13.91 -9.52
C LYS A 231 -18.25 -13.15 -10.51
N ASN A 232 -18.80 -12.87 -11.72
CA ASN A 232 -18.11 -12.12 -12.75
C ASN A 232 -18.24 -10.59 -12.55
N MET A 233 -19.11 -10.13 -11.61
CA MET A 233 -19.31 -8.73 -11.26
C MET A 233 -18.51 -8.29 -10.02
N LEU A 234 -17.88 -9.23 -9.29
CA LEU A 234 -17.14 -8.93 -8.05
C LEU A 234 -16.11 -7.81 -8.23
N GLY A 235 -15.47 -7.75 -9.39
CA GLY A 235 -14.52 -6.69 -9.67
C GLY A 235 -15.17 -5.30 -9.78
N CYS A 236 -16.33 -5.19 -10.43
CA CYS A 236 -17.07 -3.93 -10.49
C CYS A 236 -17.48 -3.48 -9.08
N ILE A 237 -17.99 -4.39 -8.27
CA ILE A 237 -18.41 -4.11 -6.89
C ILE A 237 -17.22 -3.59 -6.08
N LEU A 238 -16.08 -4.28 -6.13
CA LEU A 238 -14.88 -3.84 -5.43
C LEU A 238 -14.38 -2.48 -5.94
N GLY A 239 -14.35 -2.28 -7.27
CA GLY A 239 -13.95 -1.01 -7.86
C GLY A 239 -14.85 0.15 -7.41
N ILE A 240 -16.18 -0.07 -7.36
CA ILE A 240 -17.13 0.92 -6.83
C ILE A 240 -16.85 1.18 -5.34
N MET A 241 -16.63 0.14 -4.54
CA MET A 241 -16.32 0.31 -3.10
C MET A 241 -15.04 1.12 -2.87
N VAL A 242 -13.99 0.85 -3.65
CA VAL A 242 -12.74 1.62 -3.59
C VAL A 242 -12.97 3.08 -3.97
N CYS A 243 -13.65 3.35 -5.08
CA CYS A 243 -13.98 4.72 -5.50
C CYS A 243 -14.87 5.45 -4.48
N LEU A 244 -15.87 4.79 -3.93
CA LEU A 244 -16.72 5.37 -2.90
C LEU A 244 -15.92 5.63 -1.62
N GLY A 245 -15.04 4.72 -1.20
CA GLY A 245 -14.21 4.89 -0.02
C GLY A 245 -13.22 6.05 -0.13
N THR A 246 -12.72 6.34 -1.34
CA THR A 246 -11.81 7.47 -1.59
C THR A 246 -12.54 8.81 -1.77
N ILE A 247 -13.76 8.83 -2.30
CA ILE A 247 -14.55 10.05 -2.52
C ILE A 247 -15.41 10.38 -1.30
N PHE A 248 -15.89 9.37 -0.58
CA PHE A 248 -16.85 9.52 0.52
C PHE A 248 -16.41 10.51 1.60
N PRO A 249 -15.14 10.55 2.06
CA PRO A 249 -14.73 11.51 3.08
C PRO A 249 -14.97 12.96 2.65
N SER A 250 -14.55 13.33 1.43
CA SER A 250 -14.75 14.70 0.93
C SER A 250 -16.22 15.08 0.76
N VAL A 251 -17.04 14.14 0.29
CA VAL A 251 -18.50 14.37 0.12
C VAL A 251 -19.21 14.38 1.47
N LEU A 252 -18.75 13.59 2.44
CA LEU A 252 -19.35 13.55 3.76
C LEU A 252 -19.11 14.86 4.52
N GLY A 253 -17.89 15.44 4.45
CA GLY A 253 -17.60 16.74 5.02
C GLY A 253 -18.54 17.83 4.47
N ASP A 254 -18.62 17.94 3.15
CA ASP A 254 -19.55 18.89 2.49
C ASP A 254 -21.01 18.64 2.86
N PHE A 255 -21.43 17.37 2.96
CA PHE A 255 -22.80 17.00 3.33
C PHE A 255 -23.12 17.34 4.79
N LEU A 256 -22.19 17.07 5.72
CA LEU A 256 -22.38 17.39 7.13
C LEU A 256 -22.43 18.90 7.38
N GLN A 257 -21.64 19.68 6.63
CA GLN A 257 -21.68 21.14 6.66
C GLN A 257 -22.99 21.72 6.07
N GLN A 258 -23.57 21.09 5.06
CA GLN A 258 -24.82 21.54 4.42
C GLN A 258 -26.09 21.10 5.12
N THR A 259 -26.07 19.95 5.79
CA THR A 259 -27.20 19.50 6.59
C THR A 259 -27.13 20.17 7.94
N THR A 260 -28.11 20.96 8.30
CA THR A 260 -28.37 21.72 9.52
C THR A 260 -28.17 21.00 10.88
N LEU A 261 -27.44 19.92 10.89
CA LEU A 261 -26.94 19.28 12.10
C LEU A 261 -25.73 20.03 12.67
N VAL A 262 -25.07 20.85 11.84
CA VAL A 262 -24.02 21.78 12.25
C VAL A 262 -24.55 23.20 12.06
N ASP A 263 -25.00 23.80 13.14
CA ASP A 263 -25.37 25.22 13.15
C ASP A 263 -24.07 26.03 13.02
N VAL A 264 -23.80 26.56 11.82
CA VAL A 264 -22.54 27.28 11.46
C VAL A 264 -22.30 28.47 12.41
N HIS A 265 -23.32 28.91 13.16
CA HIS A 265 -23.23 29.97 14.17
C HIS A 265 -22.97 29.45 15.59
N ASN A 266 -23.10 28.15 15.82
CA ASN A 266 -22.84 27.54 17.11
C ASN A 266 -21.80 26.42 16.90
N GLN A 267 -20.56 26.79 16.54
CA GLN A 267 -19.42 25.89 16.47
C GLN A 267 -19.08 25.40 17.88
N ASN A 268 -19.94 24.57 18.43
CA ASN A 268 -19.52 23.68 19.50
C ASN A 268 -18.48 22.77 18.89
N GLY A 269 -17.21 22.92 19.25
CA GLY A 269 -16.06 22.22 18.67
C GLY A 269 -16.20 20.68 18.60
N THR A 270 -17.23 20.10 19.22
CA THR A 270 -17.57 18.69 19.21
C THR A 270 -17.91 18.15 17.83
N ASP A 271 -18.59 18.92 16.99
CA ASP A 271 -19.07 18.44 15.69
C ASP A 271 -17.91 18.31 14.69
N LEU A 272 -16.95 19.24 14.74
CA LEU A 272 -15.71 19.17 13.98
C LEU A 272 -14.90 17.90 14.31
N TYR A 273 -14.82 17.52 15.58
CA TYR A 273 -14.06 16.33 15.99
C TYR A 273 -14.75 15.02 15.58
N ILE A 274 -16.10 15.00 15.51
CA ILE A 274 -16.86 13.85 15.00
C ILE A 274 -16.60 13.69 13.48
N GLU A 275 -16.62 14.79 12.73
CA GLU A 275 -16.32 14.80 11.29
C GLU A 275 -14.90 14.27 11.05
N MET A 276 -13.90 14.85 11.72
CA MET A 276 -12.51 14.38 11.67
C MET A 276 -12.39 12.89 12.01
N PHE A 277 -13.13 12.41 13.00
CA PHE A 277 -13.10 11.01 13.40
C PHE A 277 -13.63 10.09 12.31
N VAL A 278 -14.81 10.39 11.75
CA VAL A 278 -15.44 9.56 10.72
C VAL A 278 -14.59 9.57 9.44
N GLU A 279 -14.14 10.74 9.02
CA GLU A 279 -13.29 10.89 7.83
C GLU A 279 -12.02 10.05 7.95
N ASN A 280 -11.25 10.25 9.02
CA ASN A 280 -9.98 9.55 9.20
C ASN A 280 -10.13 8.04 9.32
N ILE A 281 -11.21 7.53 9.92
CA ILE A 281 -11.47 6.08 9.98
C ILE A 281 -11.74 5.52 8.59
N VAL A 282 -12.62 6.16 7.81
CA VAL A 282 -12.97 5.68 6.47
C VAL A 282 -11.75 5.67 5.57
N VAL A 283 -10.97 6.75 5.59
CA VAL A 283 -9.74 6.87 4.80
C VAL A 283 -8.70 5.84 5.23
N ALA A 284 -8.46 5.67 6.53
CA ALA A 284 -7.47 4.71 7.02
C ALA A 284 -7.82 3.25 6.65
N ILE A 285 -9.11 2.88 6.74
CA ILE A 285 -9.57 1.55 6.32
C ILE A 285 -9.39 1.37 4.82
N THR A 286 -9.79 2.35 4.02
CA THR A 286 -9.66 2.29 2.55
C THR A 286 -8.21 2.18 2.14
N ALA A 287 -7.33 3.06 2.65
CA ALA A 287 -5.89 3.03 2.40
C ALA A 287 -5.25 1.69 2.79
N TYR A 288 -5.65 1.14 3.94
CA TYR A 288 -5.17 -0.18 4.37
C TYR A 288 -5.55 -1.28 3.38
N LEU A 289 -6.81 -1.33 2.95
CA LEU A 289 -7.29 -2.34 1.98
C LEU A 289 -6.60 -2.20 0.62
N GLU A 290 -6.37 -0.98 0.16
CA GLU A 290 -5.63 -0.69 -1.07
C GLU A 290 -4.17 -1.17 -0.97
N CYS A 291 -3.52 -0.91 0.15
CA CYS A 291 -2.16 -1.39 0.40
C CYS A 291 -2.08 -2.93 0.42
N VAL A 292 -3.06 -3.62 1.02
CA VAL A 292 -3.14 -5.10 1.02
C VAL A 292 -3.40 -5.62 -0.40
N LEU A 293 -4.24 -4.93 -1.19
CA LEU A 293 -4.46 -5.26 -2.61
C LEU A 293 -3.15 -5.15 -3.41
N MET A 294 -2.40 -4.07 -3.24
CA MET A 294 -1.09 -3.89 -3.86
C MET A 294 -0.11 -4.99 -3.44
N GLY A 295 -0.05 -5.34 -2.16
CA GLY A 295 0.74 -6.45 -1.63
C GLY A 295 0.38 -7.78 -2.28
N THR A 296 -0.92 -8.04 -2.48
CA THR A 296 -1.42 -9.24 -3.18
C THR A 296 -0.94 -9.28 -4.62
N ILE A 297 -1.06 -8.16 -5.36
CA ILE A 297 -0.62 -8.06 -6.76
C ILE A 297 0.89 -8.31 -6.87
N ILE A 298 1.69 -7.68 -6.01
CA ILE A 298 3.15 -7.82 -6.02
C ILE A 298 3.57 -9.27 -5.78
N LEU A 299 3.07 -9.91 -4.72
CA LEU A 299 3.45 -11.27 -4.37
C LEU A 299 2.93 -12.31 -5.36
N SER A 300 1.69 -12.19 -5.80
CA SER A 300 1.13 -13.09 -6.80
C SER A 300 1.88 -13.00 -8.13
N THR A 301 2.24 -11.77 -8.54
CA THR A 301 3.06 -11.55 -9.75
C THR A 301 4.46 -12.14 -9.60
N LYS A 302 5.10 -11.94 -8.44
CA LYS A 302 6.41 -12.53 -8.13
C LYS A 302 6.36 -14.06 -8.13
N ALA A 303 5.33 -14.65 -7.50
CA ALA A 303 5.12 -16.09 -7.48
C ALA A 303 4.91 -16.67 -8.90
N ALA A 304 4.08 -16.01 -9.71
CA ALA A 304 3.77 -16.44 -11.07
C ALA A 304 4.97 -16.36 -12.03
N LYS A 305 5.89 -15.42 -11.81
CA LYS A 305 7.08 -15.22 -12.66
C LYS A 305 8.30 -16.03 -12.20
N ARG A 306 8.23 -16.64 -11.02
CA ARG A 306 9.34 -17.45 -10.51
C ARG A 306 9.49 -18.72 -11.37
N ILE A 307 10.71 -18.99 -11.80
CA ILE A 307 11.09 -20.27 -12.40
C ILE A 307 11.73 -21.09 -11.29
N PRO A 308 11.18 -22.27 -10.95
CA PRO A 308 11.79 -23.18 -9.98
C PRO A 308 13.16 -23.69 -10.43
N ALA A 309 13.96 -24.22 -9.51
CA ALA A 309 15.16 -24.93 -9.87
C ALA A 309 14.83 -26.21 -10.67
N PHE A 310 15.66 -26.54 -11.64
CA PHE A 310 15.51 -27.72 -12.49
C PHE A 310 16.05 -28.99 -11.80
N ASP A 311 15.40 -29.33 -10.69
CA ASP A 311 15.81 -30.43 -9.80
C ASP A 311 14.59 -31.22 -9.26
N LYS A 312 13.41 -31.03 -9.88
CA LYS A 312 12.14 -31.58 -9.39
C LYS A 312 12.00 -33.07 -9.70
N ASP A 313 11.45 -33.79 -8.73
CA ASP A 313 11.11 -35.23 -8.88
C ASP A 313 9.69 -35.38 -9.43
N TYR A 314 8.78 -34.49 -8.97
CA TYR A 314 7.35 -34.54 -9.32
C TYR A 314 6.84 -33.19 -9.74
N ILE A 315 5.89 -33.18 -10.71
CA ILE A 315 5.12 -32.01 -11.09
C ILE A 315 3.63 -32.32 -11.01
N LEU A 316 2.94 -31.63 -10.08
CA LEU A 316 1.50 -31.71 -9.94
C LEU A 316 0.84 -30.80 -10.98
N ILE A 317 -0.17 -31.28 -11.70
CA ILE A 317 -1.00 -30.46 -12.59
C ILE A 317 -2.35 -30.30 -11.94
N LEU A 318 -2.60 -29.11 -11.36
CA LEU A 318 -3.83 -28.85 -10.59
C LEU A 318 -5.04 -28.69 -11.52
N GLY A 319 -6.08 -29.43 -11.27
CA GLY A 319 -7.34 -29.36 -11.99
C GLY A 319 -8.09 -28.04 -11.86
N CYS A 320 -9.01 -27.75 -12.78
CA CYS A 320 -9.87 -26.57 -12.69
C CYS A 320 -11.20 -26.65 -13.44
N GLN A 321 -11.56 -27.68 -14.04
CA GLN A 321 -12.78 -27.92 -14.82
C GLN A 321 -12.45 -28.43 -16.25
N ILE A 322 -13.19 -29.42 -16.69
CA ILE A 322 -13.17 -29.95 -18.05
C ILE A 322 -14.43 -29.51 -18.80
N LYS A 323 -14.45 -29.75 -20.10
CA LYS A 323 -15.66 -29.55 -20.91
C LYS A 323 -16.60 -30.75 -20.74
N LYS A 324 -17.87 -30.56 -21.10
CA LYS A 324 -18.90 -31.62 -21.05
C LYS A 324 -18.57 -32.86 -21.89
N ASP A 325 -17.74 -32.69 -22.91
CA ASP A 325 -17.24 -33.76 -23.78
C ASP A 325 -16.02 -34.51 -23.20
N GLY A 326 -15.57 -34.18 -22.00
CA GLY A 326 -14.40 -34.76 -21.34
C GLY A 326 -13.06 -34.15 -21.81
N THR A 327 -13.06 -33.19 -22.73
CA THR A 327 -11.82 -32.55 -23.21
C THR A 327 -11.40 -31.40 -22.27
N LEU A 328 -10.10 -31.06 -22.33
CA LEU A 328 -9.57 -29.97 -21.49
C LEU A 328 -10.13 -28.62 -21.90
N THR A 329 -10.46 -27.80 -20.89
CA THR A 329 -10.65 -26.35 -21.11
C THR A 329 -9.32 -25.71 -21.49
N ASN A 330 -9.36 -24.53 -22.13
CA ASN A 330 -8.14 -23.79 -22.47
C ASN A 330 -7.25 -23.46 -21.25
N LEU A 331 -7.87 -23.26 -20.07
CA LEU A 331 -7.14 -23.01 -18.83
C LEU A 331 -6.41 -24.27 -18.37
N LEU A 332 -7.09 -25.41 -18.37
CA LEU A 332 -6.53 -26.67 -17.94
C LEU A 332 -5.45 -27.17 -18.89
N LYS A 333 -5.70 -27.04 -20.22
CA LYS A 333 -4.69 -27.30 -21.26
C LYS A 333 -3.44 -26.44 -21.02
N GLY A 334 -3.59 -25.15 -20.77
CA GLY A 334 -2.44 -24.28 -20.49
C GLY A 334 -1.62 -24.70 -19.28
N ARG A 335 -2.26 -25.30 -18.24
CA ARG A 335 -1.54 -25.86 -17.09
C ARG A 335 -0.72 -27.10 -17.48
N ALA A 336 -1.31 -27.99 -18.25
CA ALA A 336 -0.62 -29.18 -18.74
C ALA A 336 0.55 -28.81 -19.67
N ASP A 337 0.32 -27.91 -20.64
CA ASP A 337 1.37 -27.43 -21.56
C ASP A 337 2.54 -26.81 -20.79
N ARG A 338 2.24 -26.02 -19.73
CA ARG A 338 3.28 -25.39 -18.92
C ARG A 338 4.08 -26.40 -18.10
N ALA A 339 3.45 -27.47 -17.63
CA ALA A 339 4.13 -28.57 -16.95
C ALA A 339 5.06 -29.32 -17.91
N ILE A 340 4.61 -29.62 -19.15
CA ILE A 340 5.41 -30.25 -20.18
C ILE A 340 6.61 -29.36 -20.57
N GLU A 341 6.37 -28.05 -20.75
CA GLU A 341 7.45 -27.09 -21.05
C GLU A 341 8.51 -27.08 -19.94
N PHE A 342 8.10 -27.07 -18.68
CA PHE A 342 9.04 -27.12 -17.56
C PHE A 342 9.81 -28.42 -17.51
N ALA A 343 9.17 -29.57 -17.74
CA ALA A 343 9.83 -30.86 -17.75
C ALA A 343 10.92 -30.93 -18.85
N LYS A 344 10.64 -30.43 -20.05
CA LYS A 344 11.62 -30.33 -21.14
C LYS A 344 12.81 -29.43 -20.77
N MET A 345 12.54 -28.25 -20.18
CA MET A 345 13.60 -27.35 -19.71
C MET A 345 14.46 -28.01 -18.65
N GLN A 346 13.86 -28.81 -17.74
CA GLN A 346 14.59 -29.52 -16.71
C GLN A 346 15.45 -30.63 -17.31
N GLU A 347 14.92 -31.43 -18.25
CA GLU A 347 15.66 -32.48 -18.96
C GLU A 347 16.87 -31.88 -19.68
N GLU A 348 16.69 -30.78 -20.44
CA GLU A 348 17.76 -30.06 -21.12
C GLU A 348 18.84 -29.51 -20.16
N ALA A 349 18.41 -28.97 -19.01
CA ALA A 349 19.31 -28.30 -18.05
C ALA A 349 20.06 -29.25 -17.12
N SER A 350 19.44 -30.37 -16.70
CA SER A 350 19.95 -31.27 -15.66
C SER A 350 19.93 -32.75 -16.03
N GLY A 351 19.33 -33.13 -17.15
CA GLY A 351 19.14 -34.52 -17.53
C GLY A 351 18.21 -35.32 -16.59
N LYS A 352 17.45 -34.61 -15.72
CA LYS A 352 16.60 -35.25 -14.71
C LYS A 352 15.17 -35.37 -15.21
N ASP A 353 14.67 -36.61 -15.27
CA ASP A 353 13.27 -36.91 -15.57
C ASP A 353 12.35 -36.43 -14.42
N ILE A 354 11.07 -36.19 -14.78
CA ILE A 354 10.05 -35.73 -13.83
C ILE A 354 8.79 -36.62 -13.96
N VAL A 355 8.19 -36.96 -12.81
CA VAL A 355 6.93 -37.68 -12.78
C VAL A 355 5.78 -36.68 -12.72
N PHE A 356 4.82 -36.84 -13.66
CA PHE A 356 3.62 -35.99 -13.72
C PHE A 356 2.52 -36.55 -12.81
N ILE A 357 1.89 -35.64 -12.06
CA ILE A 357 0.73 -35.99 -11.21
C ILE A 357 -0.46 -35.10 -11.61
N PRO A 358 -1.25 -35.52 -12.62
CA PRO A 358 -2.57 -34.95 -12.84
C PRO A 358 -3.42 -35.11 -11.58
N SER A 359 -4.02 -34.00 -11.09
CA SER A 359 -4.78 -34.00 -9.86
C SER A 359 -6.08 -33.22 -10.01
N GLY A 360 -7.19 -33.87 -9.71
CA GLY A 360 -8.53 -33.32 -9.77
C GLY A 360 -9.59 -34.43 -9.92
N GLY A 361 -10.61 -34.38 -9.09
CA GLY A 361 -11.70 -35.35 -9.10
C GLY A 361 -12.67 -35.15 -10.25
N LYS A 362 -13.80 -35.83 -10.17
CA LYS A 362 -14.90 -35.75 -11.12
C LYS A 362 -15.98 -34.84 -10.57
N GLY A 363 -16.32 -33.79 -11.29
CA GLY A 363 -17.49 -32.95 -10.96
C GLY A 363 -18.82 -33.64 -11.34
N ASP A 364 -19.93 -33.15 -10.77
CA ASP A 364 -21.26 -33.75 -10.98
C ASP A 364 -21.69 -33.77 -12.48
N ASP A 365 -21.27 -32.78 -13.24
CA ASP A 365 -21.59 -32.61 -14.68
C ASP A 365 -20.51 -33.17 -15.62
N GLU A 366 -19.48 -33.84 -15.09
CA GLU A 366 -18.33 -34.30 -15.87
C GLU A 366 -18.43 -35.80 -16.20
N ILE A 367 -17.94 -36.20 -17.36
CA ILE A 367 -17.96 -37.60 -17.81
C ILE A 367 -16.83 -38.42 -17.15
N ILE A 368 -15.65 -37.81 -17.07
CA ILE A 368 -14.42 -38.36 -16.47
C ILE A 368 -13.87 -37.36 -15.44
N SER A 369 -12.91 -37.76 -14.63
CA SER A 369 -12.22 -36.83 -13.72
C SER A 369 -11.32 -35.85 -14.46
N GLU A 370 -11.08 -34.68 -13.86
CA GLU A 370 -10.12 -33.70 -14.39
C GLU A 370 -8.72 -34.34 -14.55
N ALA A 371 -8.32 -35.16 -13.59
CA ALA A 371 -7.04 -35.86 -13.61
C ALA A 371 -6.93 -36.84 -14.77
N GLU A 372 -7.98 -37.60 -15.07
CA GLU A 372 -8.02 -38.54 -16.22
C GLU A 372 -7.97 -37.76 -17.53
N ALA A 373 -8.68 -36.66 -17.68
CA ALA A 373 -8.62 -35.81 -18.86
C ALA A 373 -7.20 -35.25 -19.07
N ILE A 374 -6.53 -34.81 -18.01
CA ILE A 374 -5.13 -34.33 -18.10
C ILE A 374 -4.20 -35.49 -18.50
N ARG A 375 -4.34 -36.67 -17.88
CA ARG A 375 -3.53 -37.84 -18.22
C ARG A 375 -3.67 -38.19 -19.73
N ASN A 376 -4.90 -38.25 -20.26
CA ASN A 376 -5.13 -38.54 -21.67
C ASN A 376 -4.41 -37.54 -22.57
N TYR A 377 -4.49 -36.24 -22.22
CA TYR A 377 -3.79 -35.18 -22.93
C TYR A 377 -2.26 -35.31 -22.85
N LEU A 378 -1.70 -35.70 -21.70
CA LEU A 378 -0.25 -35.91 -21.56
C LEU A 378 0.21 -37.07 -22.46
N VAL A 379 -0.52 -38.20 -22.49
CA VAL A 379 -0.22 -39.34 -23.37
C VAL A 379 -0.33 -38.96 -24.84
N GLU A 380 -1.38 -38.21 -25.23
CA GLU A 380 -1.54 -37.70 -26.61
C GLU A 380 -0.37 -36.81 -27.05
N THR A 381 0.23 -36.08 -26.10
CA THR A 381 1.38 -35.19 -26.34
C THR A 381 2.74 -35.90 -26.29
N GLY A 382 2.75 -37.23 -26.08
CA GLY A 382 3.94 -38.08 -26.13
C GLY A 382 4.64 -38.29 -24.79
N ILE A 383 3.99 -37.98 -23.65
CA ILE A 383 4.51 -38.33 -22.33
C ILE A 383 4.25 -39.80 -22.05
N ASP A 384 5.28 -40.53 -21.63
CA ASP A 384 5.19 -41.95 -21.30
C ASP A 384 4.23 -42.16 -20.09
N GLU A 385 3.31 -43.08 -20.24
CA GLU A 385 2.32 -43.37 -19.20
C GLU A 385 2.95 -43.86 -17.89
N SER A 386 4.11 -44.51 -17.96
CA SER A 386 4.88 -44.93 -16.78
C SER A 386 5.39 -43.76 -15.93
N CYS A 387 5.43 -42.54 -16.51
CA CYS A 387 5.79 -41.31 -15.83
C CYS A 387 4.58 -40.53 -15.30
N ILE A 388 3.37 -41.13 -15.28
CA ILE A 388 2.14 -40.46 -14.88
C ILE A 388 1.49 -41.18 -13.70
N LEU A 389 1.27 -40.45 -12.59
CA LEU A 389 0.52 -40.91 -11.43
C LEU A 389 -0.80 -40.10 -11.29
N VAL A 390 -1.95 -40.76 -11.41
CA VAL A 390 -3.26 -40.07 -11.44
C VAL A 390 -3.86 -39.92 -10.05
N GLU A 391 -4.20 -38.69 -9.66
CA GLU A 391 -4.97 -38.36 -8.45
C GLU A 391 -6.37 -37.88 -8.85
N ASN A 392 -7.41 -38.68 -8.69
CA ASN A 392 -8.77 -38.44 -9.19
C ASN A 392 -9.84 -38.33 -8.09
N LYS A 393 -9.46 -38.07 -6.83
CA LYS A 393 -10.39 -38.07 -5.67
C LYS A 393 -10.65 -36.69 -5.09
N SER A 394 -9.82 -35.72 -5.40
CA SER A 394 -9.88 -34.38 -4.80
C SER A 394 -11.01 -33.53 -5.37
N ALA A 395 -11.68 -32.75 -4.49
CA ALA A 395 -12.73 -31.83 -4.86
C ALA A 395 -12.28 -30.34 -4.87
N ASN A 396 -11.08 -30.03 -4.36
CA ASN A 396 -10.56 -28.67 -4.26
C ASN A 396 -9.02 -28.67 -4.24
N THR A 397 -8.43 -27.49 -4.41
CA THR A 397 -6.97 -27.31 -4.48
C THR A 397 -6.23 -27.80 -3.22
N PHE A 398 -6.82 -27.67 -2.05
CA PHE A 398 -6.21 -28.15 -0.80
C PHE A 398 -6.10 -29.68 -0.80
N GLU A 399 -7.16 -30.35 -1.24
CA GLU A 399 -7.20 -31.81 -1.39
C GLU A 399 -6.31 -32.29 -2.53
N ASN A 400 -6.25 -31.56 -3.67
CA ASN A 400 -5.32 -31.87 -4.76
C ASN A 400 -3.89 -32.05 -4.24
N LEU A 401 -3.42 -31.07 -3.45
CA LEU A 401 -2.08 -31.12 -2.88
C LEU A 401 -1.91 -32.24 -1.87
N ARG A 402 -2.87 -32.42 -0.95
CA ARG A 402 -2.83 -33.47 0.07
C ARG A 402 -2.80 -34.87 -0.53
N ASN A 403 -3.75 -35.14 -1.42
CA ASN A 403 -3.91 -36.48 -1.99
C ASN A 403 -2.74 -36.82 -2.93
N SER A 404 -2.21 -35.81 -3.69
CA SER A 404 -1.01 -36.00 -4.49
C SER A 404 0.22 -36.32 -3.62
N MET A 405 0.35 -35.71 -2.44
CA MET A 405 1.42 -36.06 -1.50
C MET A 405 1.31 -37.49 -0.98
N GLU A 406 0.09 -37.99 -0.79
CA GLU A 406 -0.12 -39.40 -0.41
C GLU A 406 0.34 -40.36 -1.53
N LEU A 407 0.09 -40.00 -2.80
CA LEU A 407 0.59 -40.76 -3.94
C LEU A 407 2.11 -40.73 -4.02
N ILE A 408 2.74 -39.58 -3.85
CA ILE A 408 4.21 -39.42 -3.85
C ILE A 408 4.84 -40.29 -2.74
N ARG A 409 4.27 -40.28 -1.53
CA ARG A 409 4.75 -41.12 -0.43
C ARG A 409 4.63 -42.63 -0.72
N LYS A 410 3.59 -43.04 -1.45
CA LYS A 410 3.39 -44.44 -1.87
C LYS A 410 4.33 -44.84 -3.00
N ASP A 411 4.64 -43.93 -3.91
CA ASP A 411 5.60 -44.17 -5.02
C ASP A 411 7.02 -44.40 -4.50
N GLY A 412 7.39 -43.73 -3.39
CA GLY A 412 8.60 -44.03 -2.62
C GLY A 412 9.94 -43.81 -3.35
N LYS A 413 9.93 -43.11 -4.51
CA LYS A 413 11.14 -42.89 -5.32
C LYS A 413 12.14 -41.92 -4.70
N ALA A 414 11.70 -41.09 -3.75
CA ALA A 414 12.56 -40.10 -3.08
C ALA A 414 12.17 -39.93 -1.60
N ASP A 415 13.15 -39.89 -0.70
CA ASP A 415 12.94 -39.67 0.74
C ASP A 415 12.50 -38.23 1.06
N ASP A 416 13.04 -37.21 0.35
CA ASP A 416 12.67 -35.79 0.43
C ASP A 416 12.35 -35.27 -0.96
N PRO A 417 11.14 -35.55 -1.50
CA PRO A 417 10.80 -35.27 -2.89
C PRO A 417 10.72 -33.77 -3.17
N LYS A 418 11.40 -33.34 -4.22
CA LYS A 418 11.34 -31.98 -4.72
C LYS A 418 10.17 -31.83 -5.67
N ILE A 419 9.19 -31.01 -5.27
CA ILE A 419 7.90 -30.94 -5.92
C ILE A 419 7.72 -29.58 -6.61
N ALA A 420 7.18 -29.63 -7.83
CA ALA A 420 6.60 -28.47 -8.49
C ALA A 420 5.08 -28.66 -8.63
N PHE A 421 4.34 -27.56 -8.78
CA PHE A 421 2.94 -27.62 -9.19
C PHE A 421 2.66 -26.62 -10.31
N SER A 422 1.93 -27.05 -11.33
CA SER A 422 1.47 -26.23 -12.44
C SER A 422 0.03 -25.80 -12.24
N THR A 423 -0.21 -24.49 -12.30
CA THR A 423 -1.54 -23.89 -12.24
C THR A 423 -1.57 -22.58 -13.04
N THR A 424 -2.71 -21.90 -13.13
CA THR A 424 -2.81 -20.59 -13.78
C THR A 424 -2.00 -19.53 -13.00
N ASN A 425 -1.38 -18.60 -13.72
CA ASN A 425 -0.46 -17.62 -13.15
C ASN A 425 -1.03 -16.82 -11.95
N TYR A 426 -2.29 -16.43 -11.98
CA TYR A 426 -2.96 -15.74 -10.88
C TYR A 426 -3.19 -16.64 -9.64
N HIS A 427 -3.24 -17.96 -9.82
CA HIS A 427 -3.54 -18.91 -8.76
C HIS A 427 -2.30 -19.54 -8.11
N VAL A 428 -1.11 -19.29 -8.66
CA VAL A 428 0.16 -19.84 -8.14
C VAL A 428 0.36 -19.52 -6.66
N PHE A 429 0.14 -18.25 -6.29
CA PHE A 429 0.38 -17.82 -4.90
C PHE A 429 -0.54 -18.55 -3.92
N ARG A 430 -1.86 -18.59 -4.17
CA ARG A 430 -2.81 -19.27 -3.29
C ARG A 430 -2.59 -20.78 -3.22
N SER A 431 -2.31 -21.41 -4.35
CA SER A 431 -1.97 -22.85 -4.35
C SER A 431 -0.72 -23.12 -3.51
N GLY A 432 0.30 -22.26 -3.61
CA GLY A 432 1.48 -22.33 -2.75
C GLY A 432 1.17 -22.11 -1.28
N VAL A 433 0.23 -21.20 -0.94
CA VAL A 433 -0.23 -21.05 0.46
C VAL A 433 -0.87 -22.33 0.98
N PHE A 434 -1.72 -22.99 0.19
CA PHE A 434 -2.31 -24.26 0.58
C PHE A 434 -1.28 -25.37 0.74
N ALA A 435 -0.22 -25.38 -0.08
CA ALA A 435 0.90 -26.30 0.10
C ALA A 435 1.64 -26.01 1.41
N SER A 436 1.99 -24.74 1.66
CA SER A 436 2.70 -24.33 2.89
C SER A 436 1.90 -24.64 4.17
N GLN A 437 0.57 -24.42 4.17
CA GLN A 437 -0.32 -24.75 5.29
C GLN A 437 -0.32 -26.25 5.63
N GLN A 438 -0.03 -27.10 4.66
CA GLN A 438 0.07 -28.56 4.83
C GLN A 438 1.50 -29.04 5.08
N GLY A 439 2.47 -28.11 5.22
CA GLY A 439 3.88 -28.45 5.38
C GLY A 439 4.54 -28.98 4.08
N ILE A 440 3.86 -28.85 2.93
CA ILE A 440 4.35 -29.30 1.64
C ILE A 440 5.26 -28.23 1.05
N ARG A 441 6.53 -28.56 0.79
CA ARG A 441 7.47 -27.69 0.08
C ARG A 441 7.34 -27.91 -1.42
N ALA A 442 6.59 -27.05 -2.09
CA ALA A 442 6.38 -27.12 -3.52
C ALA A 442 6.60 -25.77 -4.18
N ASP A 443 7.20 -25.77 -5.36
CA ASP A 443 7.43 -24.57 -6.17
C ASP A 443 6.36 -24.45 -7.26
N GLY A 444 5.74 -23.26 -7.35
CA GLY A 444 4.68 -23.03 -8.33
C GLY A 444 5.18 -22.62 -9.70
N ILE A 445 4.51 -23.12 -10.72
CA ILE A 445 4.73 -22.80 -12.13
C ILE A 445 3.44 -22.23 -12.71
N GLY A 446 3.49 -20.99 -13.20
CA GLY A 446 2.31 -20.27 -13.68
C GLY A 446 2.08 -20.44 -15.18
N ALA A 447 0.96 -21.01 -15.57
CA ALA A 447 0.48 -20.99 -16.95
C ALA A 447 -0.10 -19.61 -17.31
N LYS A 448 0.23 -19.09 -18.48
CA LYS A 448 -0.26 -17.79 -18.96
C LYS A 448 -1.76 -17.84 -19.21
N THR A 449 -2.46 -16.76 -18.81
CA THR A 449 -3.89 -16.59 -19.02
C THR A 449 -4.19 -15.32 -19.80
N LYS A 450 -5.38 -15.25 -20.41
CA LYS A 450 -5.82 -14.06 -21.14
C LYS A 450 -5.98 -12.89 -20.18
N ARG A 451 -5.60 -11.66 -20.60
CA ARG A 451 -5.56 -10.45 -19.76
C ARG A 451 -6.90 -10.12 -19.11
N TYR A 452 -8.03 -10.37 -19.76
CA TYR A 452 -9.35 -10.05 -19.19
C TYR A 452 -9.75 -10.98 -18.03
N PHE A 453 -9.19 -12.19 -17.95
CA PHE A 453 -9.34 -13.07 -16.79
C PHE A 453 -8.53 -12.59 -15.59
N TRP A 454 -7.39 -12.00 -15.86
CA TRP A 454 -6.36 -11.74 -14.88
C TRP A 454 -6.85 -10.80 -13.78
N ILE A 455 -7.52 -9.69 -14.14
CA ILE A 455 -7.98 -8.68 -13.17
C ILE A 455 -9.00 -9.27 -12.20
N ASN A 456 -10.05 -9.93 -12.71
CA ASN A 456 -11.06 -10.58 -11.86
C ASN A 456 -10.48 -11.71 -11.00
N ALA A 457 -9.53 -12.45 -11.54
CA ALA A 457 -8.86 -13.50 -10.79
C ALA A 457 -8.06 -12.91 -9.61
N PHE A 458 -7.33 -11.78 -9.82
CA PHE A 458 -6.62 -11.12 -8.72
C PHE A 458 -7.54 -10.60 -7.62
N ILE A 459 -8.69 -10.07 -7.96
CA ILE A 459 -9.69 -9.66 -6.97
C ILE A 459 -10.15 -10.85 -6.13
N ARG A 460 -10.39 -12.00 -6.76
CA ARG A 460 -10.73 -13.24 -6.03
C ARG A 460 -9.60 -13.70 -5.12
N GLU A 461 -8.35 -13.59 -5.56
CA GLU A 461 -7.18 -13.91 -4.73
C GLU A 461 -7.02 -12.92 -3.56
N PHE A 462 -7.30 -11.64 -3.79
CA PHE A 462 -7.31 -10.61 -2.74
C PHE A 462 -8.39 -10.89 -1.69
N ILE A 463 -9.63 -11.16 -2.12
CA ILE A 463 -10.72 -11.52 -1.20
C ILE A 463 -10.36 -12.78 -0.40
N ALA A 464 -9.76 -13.79 -1.05
CA ALA A 464 -9.32 -15.00 -0.38
C ALA A 464 -8.23 -14.71 0.68
N ALA A 465 -7.32 -13.78 0.42
CA ALA A 465 -6.32 -13.34 1.38
C ALA A 465 -6.96 -12.66 2.60
N LEU A 466 -7.91 -11.74 2.37
CA LEU A 466 -8.64 -11.06 3.45
C LEU A 466 -9.42 -12.05 4.32
N VAL A 467 -10.16 -12.97 3.69
CA VAL A 467 -10.95 -13.99 4.42
C VAL A 467 -10.05 -14.94 5.20
N SER A 468 -8.91 -15.34 4.64
CA SER A 468 -7.99 -16.26 5.31
C SER A 468 -7.40 -15.71 6.61
N GLU A 469 -7.12 -14.40 6.67
CA GLU A 469 -6.54 -13.72 7.84
C GLU A 469 -7.52 -12.71 8.48
N TRP A 470 -8.84 -12.89 8.33
CA TRP A 470 -9.84 -11.90 8.74
C TRP A 470 -9.69 -11.40 10.18
N LYS A 471 -9.31 -12.30 11.13
CA LYS A 471 -9.11 -11.92 12.55
C LYS A 471 -7.98 -10.89 12.71
N ILE A 472 -6.91 -11.04 11.92
CA ILE A 472 -5.75 -10.13 11.97
C ILE A 472 -6.11 -8.81 11.31
N HIS A 473 -6.79 -8.85 10.16
CA HIS A 473 -7.27 -7.63 9.50
C HIS A 473 -8.22 -6.84 10.40
N PHE A 474 -9.15 -7.54 11.07
CA PHE A 474 -10.06 -6.92 12.03
C PHE A 474 -9.32 -6.30 13.21
N ALA A 475 -8.34 -7.01 13.79
CA ALA A 475 -7.52 -6.47 14.88
C ALA A 475 -6.74 -5.22 14.46
N ILE A 476 -6.20 -5.17 13.23
CA ILE A 476 -5.50 -4.00 12.69
C ILE A 476 -6.49 -2.83 12.55
N ILE A 477 -7.67 -3.05 12.00
CA ILE A 477 -8.69 -2.01 11.85
C ILE A 477 -9.11 -1.46 13.22
N ILE A 478 -9.36 -2.30 14.20
CA ILE A 478 -9.67 -1.86 15.56
C ILE A 478 -8.51 -1.06 16.17
N SER A 479 -7.27 -1.49 15.96
CA SER A 479 -6.09 -0.75 16.43
C SER A 479 -6.00 0.64 15.81
N TRP A 480 -6.34 0.79 14.52
CA TRP A 480 -6.43 2.09 13.85
C TRP A 480 -7.53 2.97 14.44
N ILE A 481 -8.73 2.41 14.67
CA ILE A 481 -9.84 3.15 15.29
C ILE A 481 -9.41 3.68 16.66
N VAL A 482 -8.80 2.85 17.49
CA VAL A 482 -8.30 3.26 18.82
C VAL A 482 -7.25 4.36 18.70
N LEU A 483 -6.28 4.21 17.79
CA LEU A 483 -5.22 5.20 17.58
C LEU A 483 -5.80 6.55 17.14
N ILE A 484 -6.68 6.56 16.14
CA ILE A 484 -7.34 7.78 15.64
C ILE A 484 -8.17 8.44 16.77
N THR A 485 -8.91 7.66 17.55
CA THR A 485 -9.66 8.17 18.70
C THR A 485 -8.74 8.86 19.72
N MET A 486 -7.60 8.24 20.04
CA MET A 486 -6.61 8.83 20.95
C MET A 486 -6.01 10.12 20.38
N MET A 487 -5.68 10.13 19.09
CA MET A 487 -5.11 11.32 18.44
C MET A 487 -6.09 12.49 18.44
N ILE A 488 -7.33 12.26 18.05
CA ILE A 488 -8.39 13.28 18.07
C ILE A 488 -8.66 13.74 19.52
N GLY A 489 -8.63 12.82 20.47
CA GLY A 489 -8.75 13.16 21.89
C GLY A 489 -7.63 14.10 22.36
N ILE A 490 -6.39 13.89 21.94
CA ILE A 490 -5.26 14.78 22.24
C ILE A 490 -5.52 16.18 21.68
N VAL A 491 -5.94 16.27 20.41
CA VAL A 491 -6.26 17.56 19.76
C VAL A 491 -7.42 18.25 20.48
N TYR A 492 -8.49 17.52 20.81
CA TYR A 492 -9.64 18.06 21.54
C TYR A 492 -9.24 18.66 22.88
N PHE A 493 -8.53 17.92 23.73
CA PHE A 493 -8.11 18.41 25.04
C PHE A 493 -7.12 19.55 24.95
N SER A 494 -6.24 19.55 23.94
CA SER A 494 -5.28 20.64 23.75
C SER A 494 -5.93 21.96 23.35
N ASN A 495 -7.02 21.92 22.58
CA ASN A 495 -7.71 23.12 22.12
C ASN A 495 -8.73 23.64 23.14
N ASN A 496 -9.08 22.85 24.17
CA ASN A 496 -10.07 23.21 25.20
C ASN A 496 -9.45 23.42 26.61
N LEU A 497 -8.12 23.30 26.74
CA LEU A 497 -7.34 23.70 27.94
C LEU A 497 -6.62 25.02 27.71
#